data_e966778a6f5d4633afbf06cb9ed020da
#
_entry.id   e966778a6f5d4633afbf06cb9ed020da
#
_cell.length_a   1.000
_cell.length_b   1.000
_cell.length_c   1.000
_cell.angle_alpha   90.00
_cell.angle_beta   90.00
_cell.angle_gamma   90.00
#
_symmetry.space_group_name_H-M   'P 1'
#
loop_
_entity.id
_entity.type
_entity.pdbx_description
1 polymer ?
#
loop_
_entity_poly.entity_id
_entity_poly.type
_entity_poly.pdbx_seq_one_letter_code
_entity_poly.pdbx_strand_id
1 'polypeptide(L)'
;MSEHADEPLNLDTETLLDKAVAALGGSQREGQVHMATAVAAALDKERHLAVQAGTGTGKSLAYLVPAIRHAMNSGSTVIVSTATLALQRQLVERDLPRLTKALAPVMERTPTFAIMKGRNNYLCMNKIAATPDDPEALIDESEISRRGKAVRRIHEWAQETETGDRDDLEPGVPDLVWRAGSVTSNECLGASRCPHGPDCFAEEARRAAADVDI
;
A
#
# COMPACT_ATOMS: atom_id res chain seq x y z
N MET A 1 -29.26 0.18 -38.20
CA MET A 1 -28.18 0.73 -37.37
C MET A 1 -28.20 -0.07 -36.08
N SER A 2 -27.35 -1.11 -36.02
CA SER A 2 -27.24 -1.99 -34.85
C SER A 2 -26.33 -1.31 -33.86
N GLU A 3 -26.87 -0.85 -32.74
CA GLU A 3 -26.11 -0.59 -31.54
C GLU A 3 -25.65 -1.94 -30.98
N HIS A 4 -24.43 -2.33 -31.29
CA HIS A 4 -23.70 -3.28 -30.43
C HIS A 4 -23.36 -2.47 -29.17
N ALA A 5 -24.18 -2.57 -28.14
CA ALA A 5 -23.74 -2.35 -26.79
C ALA A 5 -22.62 -3.36 -26.55
N ASP A 6 -21.38 -2.88 -26.42
CA ASP A 6 -20.25 -3.68 -25.97
C ASP A 6 -20.64 -4.25 -24.60
N GLU A 7 -21.01 -5.53 -24.55
CA GLU A 7 -21.08 -6.26 -23.30
C GLU A 7 -19.70 -6.21 -22.65
N PRO A 8 -19.60 -5.84 -21.36
CA PRO A 8 -18.31 -5.77 -20.68
C PRO A 8 -17.61 -7.12 -20.85
N LEU A 9 -16.38 -7.08 -21.37
CA LEU A 9 -15.55 -8.26 -21.60
C LEU A 9 -15.19 -8.89 -20.24
N ASN A 10 -16.09 -9.72 -19.70
CA ASN A 10 -15.84 -10.51 -18.48
C ASN A 10 -14.86 -11.65 -18.81
N LEU A 11 -13.60 -11.29 -19.06
CA LEU A 11 -12.54 -12.24 -19.37
C LEU A 11 -12.27 -13.12 -18.15
N ASP A 12 -12.03 -14.42 -18.44
CA ASP A 12 -11.59 -15.33 -17.40
C ASP A 12 -10.17 -14.99 -16.88
N THR A 13 -9.82 -15.53 -15.73
CA THR A 13 -8.54 -15.25 -15.06
C THR A 13 -7.33 -15.65 -15.89
N GLU A 14 -7.39 -16.73 -16.64
CA GLU A 14 -6.29 -17.24 -17.46
C GLU A 14 -6.02 -16.29 -18.63
N THR A 15 -7.06 -15.86 -19.32
CA THR A 15 -6.99 -14.89 -20.42
C THR A 15 -6.45 -13.53 -19.93
N LEU A 16 -6.91 -13.04 -18.76
CA LEU A 16 -6.40 -11.79 -18.18
C LEU A 16 -4.93 -11.92 -17.78
N LEU A 17 -4.53 -13.06 -17.21
CA LEU A 17 -3.15 -13.33 -16.85
C LEU A 17 -2.25 -13.36 -18.08
N ASP A 18 -2.70 -14.02 -19.16
CA ASP A 18 -1.95 -14.07 -20.43
C ASP A 18 -1.71 -12.66 -20.99
N LYS A 19 -2.78 -11.86 -21.08
CA LYS A 19 -2.68 -10.47 -21.54
C LYS A 19 -1.74 -9.65 -20.66
N ALA A 20 -1.83 -9.78 -19.34
CA ALA A 20 -0.95 -9.08 -18.40
C ALA A 20 0.52 -9.49 -18.57
N VAL A 21 0.79 -10.79 -18.66
CA VAL A 21 2.15 -11.32 -18.83
C VAL A 21 2.73 -10.91 -20.18
N ALA A 22 1.96 -10.99 -21.26
CA ALA A 22 2.38 -10.58 -22.61
C ALA A 22 2.69 -9.08 -22.66
N ALA A 23 1.83 -8.22 -22.09
CA ALA A 23 2.03 -6.78 -22.05
C ALA A 23 3.26 -6.37 -21.20
N LEU A 24 3.67 -7.21 -20.25
CA LEU A 24 4.88 -7.02 -19.45
C LEU A 24 6.14 -7.63 -20.09
N GLY A 25 6.03 -8.17 -21.30
CA GLY A 25 7.15 -8.76 -22.06
C GLY A 25 7.58 -10.13 -21.55
N GLY A 26 6.72 -10.84 -20.84
CA GLY A 26 6.97 -12.16 -20.31
C GLY A 26 6.31 -13.27 -21.12
N SER A 27 6.44 -14.50 -20.63
CA SER A 27 5.70 -15.69 -21.08
C SER A 27 5.02 -16.34 -19.88
N GLN A 28 3.82 -16.83 -20.08
CA GLN A 28 3.08 -17.58 -19.07
C GLN A 28 3.87 -18.82 -18.62
N ARG A 29 3.70 -19.17 -17.34
CA ARG A 29 4.26 -20.38 -16.73
C ARG A 29 3.13 -21.19 -16.13
N GLU A 30 3.16 -22.51 -16.32
CA GLU A 30 2.12 -23.41 -15.85
C GLU A 30 1.80 -23.22 -14.34
N GLY A 31 2.83 -23.15 -13.50
CA GLY A 31 2.62 -22.92 -12.06
C GLY A 31 2.01 -21.55 -11.73
N GLN A 32 2.24 -20.53 -12.55
CA GLN A 32 1.62 -19.21 -12.42
C GLN A 32 0.13 -19.26 -12.77
N VAL A 33 -0.23 -19.93 -13.86
CA VAL A 33 -1.62 -20.14 -14.28
C VAL A 33 -2.38 -20.92 -13.22
N HIS A 34 -1.81 -22.04 -12.78
CA HIS A 34 -2.41 -22.88 -11.75
C HIS A 34 -2.68 -22.10 -10.45
N MET A 35 -1.71 -21.30 -10.00
CA MET A 35 -1.89 -20.46 -8.82
C MET A 35 -2.99 -19.41 -9.04
N ALA A 36 -3.00 -18.70 -10.17
CA ALA A 36 -3.99 -17.67 -10.46
C ALA A 36 -5.42 -18.24 -10.52
N THR A 37 -5.60 -19.38 -11.17
CA THR A 37 -6.88 -20.08 -11.25
C THR A 37 -7.36 -20.55 -9.87
N ALA A 38 -6.44 -21.07 -9.04
CA ALA A 38 -6.75 -21.47 -7.67
C ALA A 38 -7.17 -20.28 -6.79
N VAL A 39 -6.48 -19.14 -6.93
CA VAL A 39 -6.85 -17.89 -6.21
C VAL A 39 -8.21 -17.38 -6.66
N ALA A 40 -8.47 -17.35 -7.97
CA ALA A 40 -9.79 -16.97 -8.49
C ALA A 40 -10.91 -17.84 -7.94
N ALA A 41 -10.72 -19.17 -8.00
CA ALA A 41 -11.70 -20.10 -7.47
C ALA A 41 -11.91 -20.00 -5.95
N ALA A 42 -10.88 -19.59 -5.19
CA ALA A 42 -10.99 -19.36 -3.76
C ALA A 42 -11.80 -18.09 -3.46
N LEU A 43 -11.57 -17.01 -4.21
CA LEU A 43 -12.33 -15.76 -4.11
C LEU A 43 -13.80 -15.96 -4.50
N ASP A 44 -14.06 -16.61 -5.64
CA ASP A 44 -15.42 -16.87 -6.14
C ASP A 44 -16.25 -17.78 -5.21
N LYS A 45 -15.57 -18.64 -4.43
CA LYS A 45 -16.22 -19.59 -3.49
C LYS A 45 -16.13 -19.16 -2.04
N GLU A 46 -15.57 -17.98 -1.76
CA GLU A 46 -15.33 -17.47 -0.40
C GLU A 46 -14.60 -18.48 0.51
N ARG A 47 -13.53 -19.10 -0.02
CA ARG A 47 -12.77 -20.15 0.67
C ARG A 47 -11.35 -19.71 0.98
N HIS A 48 -10.81 -20.22 2.07
CA HIS A 48 -9.38 -20.09 2.36
C HIS A 48 -8.55 -20.93 1.38
N LEU A 49 -7.41 -20.37 0.98
CA LEU A 49 -6.43 -21.02 0.13
C LEU A 49 -5.03 -20.81 0.71
N ALA A 50 -4.25 -21.87 0.80
CA ALA A 50 -2.83 -21.80 1.10
C ALA A 50 -2.04 -22.28 -0.13
N VAL A 51 -1.08 -21.45 -0.60
CA VAL A 51 -0.28 -21.75 -1.79
C VAL A 51 1.18 -21.71 -1.44
N GLN A 52 1.91 -22.75 -1.74
CA GLN A 52 3.36 -22.77 -1.72
C GLN A 52 3.90 -22.67 -3.14
N ALA A 53 4.66 -21.61 -3.41
CA ALA A 53 5.28 -21.39 -4.70
C ALA A 53 6.73 -20.89 -4.54
N GLY A 54 7.63 -21.44 -5.33
CA GLY A 54 9.06 -21.08 -5.34
C GLY A 54 9.31 -19.63 -5.78
N THR A 55 10.55 -19.18 -5.63
CA THR A 55 10.98 -17.87 -6.16
C THR A 55 10.96 -17.87 -7.69
N GLY A 56 10.65 -16.74 -8.31
CA GLY A 56 10.64 -16.63 -9.77
C GLY A 56 9.41 -17.20 -10.48
N THR A 57 8.42 -17.76 -9.77
CA THR A 57 7.19 -18.28 -10.39
C THR A 57 6.22 -17.21 -10.88
N GLY A 58 6.49 -15.93 -10.63
CA GLY A 58 5.57 -14.85 -10.99
C GLY A 58 4.37 -14.72 -10.03
N LYS A 59 4.56 -15.05 -8.74
CA LYS A 59 3.52 -15.02 -7.71
C LYS A 59 2.71 -13.73 -7.68
N SER A 60 3.37 -12.56 -7.82
CA SER A 60 2.67 -11.27 -7.73
C SER A 60 1.54 -11.19 -8.75
N LEU A 61 1.80 -11.50 -10.01
CA LEU A 61 0.76 -11.51 -11.04
C LEU A 61 -0.28 -12.59 -10.79
N ALA A 62 0.15 -13.77 -10.31
CA ALA A 62 -0.74 -14.91 -10.07
C ALA A 62 -1.79 -14.64 -8.98
N TYR A 63 -1.55 -13.74 -8.02
CA TYR A 63 -2.58 -13.34 -7.07
C TYR A 63 -3.20 -11.97 -7.37
N LEU A 64 -2.46 -11.02 -7.96
CA LEU A 64 -2.99 -9.69 -8.25
C LEU A 64 -4.01 -9.71 -9.40
N VAL A 65 -3.79 -10.49 -10.46
CA VAL A 65 -4.73 -10.56 -11.59
C VAL A 65 -6.11 -11.05 -11.15
N PRO A 66 -6.26 -12.19 -10.46
CA PRO A 66 -7.56 -12.61 -9.96
C PRO A 66 -8.13 -11.68 -8.88
N ALA A 67 -7.29 -11.05 -8.05
CA ALA A 67 -7.74 -10.06 -7.07
C ALA A 67 -8.36 -8.84 -7.75
N ILE A 68 -7.70 -8.27 -8.76
CA ILE A 68 -8.21 -7.14 -9.56
C ILE A 68 -9.53 -7.54 -10.24
N ARG A 69 -9.56 -8.71 -10.91
CA ARG A 69 -10.79 -9.22 -11.56
C ARG A 69 -11.94 -9.32 -10.55
N HIS A 70 -11.66 -9.89 -9.38
CA HIS A 70 -12.67 -10.04 -8.32
C HIS A 70 -13.19 -8.68 -7.84
N ALA A 71 -12.28 -7.74 -7.52
CA ALA A 71 -12.64 -6.39 -7.07
C ALA A 71 -13.50 -5.65 -8.11
N MET A 72 -13.11 -5.72 -9.38
CA MET A 72 -13.84 -5.09 -10.49
C MET A 72 -15.24 -5.67 -10.67
N ASN A 73 -15.39 -6.98 -10.53
CA ASN A 73 -16.67 -7.67 -10.73
C ASN A 73 -17.61 -7.54 -9.52
N SER A 74 -17.07 -7.58 -8.30
CA SER A 74 -17.85 -7.54 -7.06
C SER A 74 -18.09 -6.13 -6.52
N GLY A 75 -17.31 -5.14 -6.96
CA GLY A 75 -17.28 -3.80 -6.37
C GLY A 75 -16.69 -3.77 -4.95
N SER A 76 -15.98 -4.83 -4.54
CA SER A 76 -15.41 -4.96 -3.19
C SER A 76 -13.91 -4.74 -3.22
N THR A 77 -13.37 -4.00 -2.27
CA THR A 77 -11.92 -3.82 -2.12
C THR A 77 -11.24 -5.13 -1.72
N VAL A 78 -10.15 -5.48 -2.39
CA VAL A 78 -9.30 -6.61 -2.02
C VAL A 78 -8.04 -6.13 -1.30
N ILE A 79 -7.78 -6.66 -0.12
CA ILE A 79 -6.61 -6.28 0.69
C ILE A 79 -5.46 -7.26 0.42
N VAL A 80 -4.31 -6.72 -0.01
CA VAL A 80 -3.06 -7.46 -0.18
C VAL A 80 -2.10 -7.12 0.96
N SER A 81 -1.90 -8.05 1.87
CA SER A 81 -0.95 -7.90 2.99
C SER A 81 0.40 -8.51 2.65
N THR A 82 1.47 -7.79 2.95
CA THR A 82 2.86 -8.22 2.71
C THR A 82 3.66 -8.27 4.01
N ALA A 83 4.66 -9.14 4.06
CA ALA A 83 5.50 -9.30 5.24
C ALA A 83 6.51 -8.17 5.44
N THR A 84 6.85 -7.41 4.41
CA THR A 84 7.87 -6.35 4.47
C THR A 84 7.44 -5.10 3.71
N LEU A 85 7.85 -3.92 4.20
CA LEU A 85 7.64 -2.64 3.52
C LEU A 85 8.30 -2.61 2.13
N ALA A 86 9.46 -3.26 1.97
CA ALA A 86 10.14 -3.34 0.68
C ALA A 86 9.29 -4.06 -0.38
N LEU A 87 8.61 -5.15 -0.02
CA LEU A 87 7.70 -5.84 -0.93
C LEU A 87 6.44 -5.00 -1.19
N GLN A 88 5.90 -4.35 -0.16
CA GLN A 88 4.76 -3.44 -0.31
C GLN A 88 5.08 -2.31 -1.30
N ARG A 89 6.24 -1.64 -1.12
CA ARG A 89 6.73 -0.61 -2.03
C ARG A 89 6.89 -1.14 -3.46
N GLN A 90 7.53 -2.30 -3.64
CA GLN A 90 7.64 -2.93 -4.95
C GLN A 90 6.29 -3.13 -5.64
N LEU A 91 5.28 -3.61 -4.89
CA LEU A 91 3.94 -3.82 -5.44
C LEU A 91 3.31 -2.50 -5.89
N VAL A 92 3.36 -1.46 -5.06
CA VAL A 92 2.68 -0.17 -5.31
C VAL A 92 3.40 0.69 -6.32
N GLU A 93 4.74 0.76 -6.28
CA GLU A 93 5.51 1.62 -7.19
C GLU A 93 5.79 0.99 -8.55
N ARG A 94 5.81 -0.34 -8.64
CA ARG A 94 6.21 -1.03 -9.86
C ARG A 94 5.16 -2.01 -10.39
N ASP A 95 4.74 -2.97 -9.57
CA ASP A 95 3.98 -4.11 -10.09
C ASP A 95 2.53 -3.72 -10.38
N LEU A 96 1.82 -3.02 -9.48
CA LEU A 96 0.45 -2.55 -9.69
C LEU A 96 0.33 -1.52 -10.83
N PRO A 97 1.15 -0.44 -10.90
CA PRO A 97 1.06 0.52 -12.01
C PRO A 97 1.26 -0.11 -13.39
N ARG A 98 2.18 -1.06 -13.49
CA ARG A 98 2.43 -1.78 -14.75
C ARG A 98 1.29 -2.73 -15.09
N LEU A 99 0.75 -3.42 -14.09
CA LEU A 99 -0.33 -4.37 -14.25
C LEU A 99 -1.65 -3.66 -14.61
N THR A 100 -2.01 -2.60 -13.90
CA THR A 100 -3.24 -1.83 -14.21
C THR A 100 -3.19 -1.22 -15.61
N LYS A 101 -2.03 -0.70 -16.02
CA LYS A 101 -1.81 -0.20 -17.39
C LYS A 101 -1.93 -1.32 -18.43
N ALA A 102 -1.42 -2.53 -18.12
CA ALA A 102 -1.49 -3.68 -19.03
C ALA A 102 -2.93 -4.20 -19.18
N LEU A 103 -3.74 -4.12 -18.12
CA LEU A 103 -5.12 -4.58 -18.10
C LEU A 103 -6.14 -3.53 -18.55
N ALA A 104 -5.83 -2.24 -18.49
CA ALA A 104 -6.73 -1.15 -18.86
C ALA A 104 -7.43 -1.33 -20.23
N PRO A 105 -6.75 -1.82 -21.30
CA PRO A 105 -7.39 -2.01 -22.61
C PRO A 105 -8.46 -3.11 -22.65
N VAL A 106 -8.52 -3.97 -21.65
CA VAL A 106 -9.36 -5.16 -21.60
C VAL A 106 -10.32 -5.17 -20.39
N MET A 107 -10.36 -4.07 -19.65
CA MET A 107 -11.25 -3.86 -18.51
C MET A 107 -12.14 -2.64 -18.77
N GLU A 108 -13.33 -2.59 -18.15
CA GLU A 108 -14.27 -1.48 -18.27
C GLU A 108 -13.68 -0.14 -17.79
N ARG A 109 -12.84 -0.20 -16.76
CA ARG A 109 -12.12 0.95 -16.22
C ARG A 109 -10.75 0.53 -15.72
N THR A 110 -9.88 1.49 -15.53
CA THR A 110 -8.57 1.25 -14.92
C THR A 110 -8.75 0.91 -13.44
N PRO A 111 -8.22 -0.24 -12.96
CA PRO A 111 -8.23 -0.57 -11.55
C PRO A 111 -7.48 0.45 -10.70
N THR A 112 -8.02 0.78 -9.54
CA THR A 112 -7.43 1.69 -8.56
C THR A 112 -6.77 0.95 -7.43
N PHE A 113 -5.75 1.55 -6.83
CA PHE A 113 -5.06 0.95 -5.69
C PHE A 113 -4.50 2.03 -4.75
N ALA A 114 -4.32 1.68 -3.48
CA ALA A 114 -3.70 2.54 -2.49
C ALA A 114 -2.77 1.74 -1.55
N ILE A 115 -1.87 2.45 -0.89
CA ILE A 115 -1.01 1.88 0.13
C ILE A 115 -1.53 2.26 1.52
N MET A 116 -1.60 1.30 2.42
CA MET A 116 -1.88 1.54 3.83
C MET A 116 -0.82 0.86 4.68
N LYS A 117 -0.07 1.65 5.43
CA LYS A 117 0.94 1.18 6.37
C LYS A 117 0.42 1.19 7.82
N GLY A 118 1.11 0.50 8.71
CA GLY A 118 0.83 0.62 10.14
C GLY A 118 1.05 2.06 10.64
N ARG A 119 0.33 2.48 11.68
CA ARG A 119 0.36 3.87 12.21
C ARG A 119 1.76 4.37 12.54
N ASN A 120 2.65 3.50 12.97
CA ASN A 120 4.04 3.82 13.28
C ASN A 120 4.89 4.21 12.05
N ASN A 121 4.35 4.08 10.85
CA ASN A 121 5.00 4.55 9.62
C ASN A 121 4.54 5.95 9.20
N TYR A 122 3.60 6.55 9.92
CA TYR A 122 3.13 7.90 9.69
C TYR A 122 3.50 8.83 10.83
N LEU A 123 3.74 10.09 10.49
CA LEU A 123 3.93 11.16 11.46
C LEU A 123 2.66 11.35 12.30
N CYS A 124 2.82 11.56 13.60
CA CYS A 124 1.71 11.85 14.51
C CYS A 124 1.75 13.31 14.93
N MET A 125 0.89 14.14 14.37
CA MET A 125 0.84 15.57 14.68
C MET A 125 0.56 15.86 16.16
N ASN A 126 -0.26 15.02 16.82
CA ASN A 126 -0.50 15.13 18.25
C ASN A 126 0.78 14.90 19.08
N LYS A 127 1.65 13.99 18.63
CA LYS A 127 2.94 13.74 19.31
C LYS A 127 3.95 14.84 19.03
N ILE A 128 3.99 15.33 17.81
CA ILE A 128 4.82 16.49 17.43
C ILE A 128 4.43 17.71 18.26
N ALA A 129 3.15 18.05 18.36
CA ALA A 129 2.67 19.18 19.15
C ALA A 129 2.92 19.04 20.66
N ALA A 130 3.01 17.82 21.19
CA ALA A 130 3.30 17.55 22.60
C ALA A 130 4.81 17.50 22.91
N THR A 131 5.67 17.42 21.89
CA THR A 131 7.12 17.38 22.08
C THR A 131 7.66 18.82 22.05
N PRO A 132 8.31 19.34 23.12
CA PRO A 132 8.90 20.67 23.11
C PRO A 132 9.92 20.83 21.97
N ASP A 133 9.95 22.02 21.36
CA ASP A 133 10.92 22.38 20.31
C ASP A 133 12.38 22.36 20.80
N ASP A 134 12.60 22.26 22.11
CA ASP A 134 13.91 22.27 22.71
C ASP A 134 14.26 20.91 23.36
N PRO A 135 15.04 20.07 22.68
CA PRO A 135 15.53 18.82 23.25
C PRO A 135 16.72 19.00 24.21
N GLU A 136 17.21 20.22 24.43
CA GLU A 136 18.45 20.47 25.18
C GLU A 136 18.37 20.24 26.70
N ALA A 137 17.17 19.91 27.23
CA ALA A 137 16.95 19.93 28.68
C ALA A 137 17.56 18.76 29.46
N LEU A 138 18.07 17.67 28.88
CA LEU A 138 18.36 16.48 29.70
C LEU A 138 19.55 15.57 29.39
N ILE A 139 20.47 15.78 28.44
CA ILE A 139 21.58 14.80 28.18
C ILE A 139 22.86 15.43 27.59
N ASP A 140 24.03 14.76 27.79
CA ASP A 140 25.40 15.08 27.37
C ASP A 140 25.57 15.69 25.95
N GLU A 141 26.34 16.79 25.83
CA GLU A 141 26.40 17.69 24.66
C GLU A 141 26.72 17.04 23.30
N SER A 142 27.45 15.94 23.24
CA SER A 142 27.88 15.38 21.95
C SER A 142 26.85 14.45 21.29
N GLU A 143 26.10 13.66 22.06
CA GLU A 143 24.99 12.83 21.56
C GLU A 143 23.68 13.63 21.38
N ILE A 144 23.46 14.62 22.24
CA ILE A 144 22.37 15.58 22.13
C ILE A 144 22.40 16.27 20.77
N SER A 145 23.57 16.71 20.34
CA SER A 145 23.71 17.46 19.09
C SER A 145 23.19 16.72 17.86
N ARG A 146 23.45 15.39 17.73
CA ARG A 146 22.99 14.61 16.56
C ARG A 146 21.52 14.21 16.65
N ARG A 147 21.08 13.76 17.82
CA ARG A 147 19.69 13.35 18.04
C ARG A 147 18.75 14.54 18.01
N GLY A 148 19.12 15.65 18.68
CA GLY A 148 18.36 16.90 18.66
C GLY A 148 18.18 17.44 17.24
N LYS A 149 19.24 17.47 16.42
CA LYS A 149 19.16 17.87 15.02
C LYS A 149 18.22 16.96 14.20
N ALA A 150 18.24 15.66 14.46
CA ALA A 150 17.38 14.73 13.78
C ALA A 150 15.90 14.85 14.20
N VAL A 151 15.62 15.13 15.48
CA VAL A 151 14.26 15.43 15.97
C VAL A 151 13.77 16.77 15.40
N ARG A 152 14.57 17.82 15.44
CA ARG A 152 14.23 19.12 14.82
C ARG A 152 13.87 18.97 13.34
N ARG A 153 14.64 18.17 12.62
CA ARG A 153 14.35 17.88 11.21
C ARG A 153 13.00 17.19 11.00
N ILE A 154 12.57 16.31 11.90
CA ILE A 154 11.21 15.74 11.85
C ILE A 154 10.16 16.83 12.05
N HIS A 155 10.37 17.77 12.97
CA HIS A 155 9.46 18.89 13.22
C HIS A 155 9.38 19.86 12.03
N GLU A 156 10.51 20.17 11.38
CA GLU A 156 10.56 20.98 10.16
C GLU A 156 9.81 20.27 9.02
N TRP A 157 10.11 19.00 8.79
CA TRP A 157 9.43 18.20 7.79
C TRP A 157 7.93 18.00 8.06
N ALA A 158 7.51 18.00 9.31
CA ALA A 158 6.10 17.94 9.69
C ALA A 158 5.25 19.10 9.14
N GLN A 159 5.87 20.23 8.80
CA GLN A 159 5.20 21.40 8.24
C GLN A 159 5.15 21.40 6.72
N GLU A 160 5.93 20.52 6.07
CA GLU A 160 6.10 20.47 4.61
C GLU A 160 5.50 19.21 3.99
N THR A 161 5.41 18.13 4.78
CA THR A 161 4.95 16.83 4.26
C THR A 161 3.46 16.82 3.98
N GLU A 162 3.09 16.30 2.82
CA GLU A 162 1.68 16.07 2.43
C GLU A 162 1.17 14.69 2.89
N THR A 163 2.06 13.71 3.03
CA THR A 163 1.71 12.31 3.32
C THR A 163 1.98 11.90 4.76
N GLY A 164 2.93 12.56 5.41
CA GLY A 164 3.47 12.14 6.70
C GLY A 164 4.08 10.74 6.69
N ASP A 165 4.25 10.11 5.54
CA ASP A 165 4.82 8.77 5.40
C ASP A 165 6.33 8.81 5.65
N ARG A 166 6.81 7.99 6.59
CA ARG A 166 8.22 7.91 6.95
C ARG A 166 9.16 7.71 5.76
N ASP A 167 8.69 7.00 4.74
CA ASP A 167 9.51 6.68 3.58
C ASP A 167 9.78 7.91 2.68
N ASP A 168 8.98 8.98 2.84
CA ASP A 168 9.14 10.24 2.11
C ASP A 168 10.12 11.20 2.83
N LEU A 169 10.56 10.86 4.06
CA LEU A 169 11.56 11.64 4.77
C LEU A 169 12.97 11.32 4.28
N GLU A 170 13.53 12.14 3.40
CA GLU A 170 14.89 11.99 2.86
C GLU A 170 15.85 13.10 3.33
N PRO A 171 17.05 12.71 3.78
CA PRO A 171 17.51 11.38 4.18
C PRO A 171 16.73 10.86 5.39
N GLY A 172 16.48 9.55 5.48
CA GLY A 172 15.76 8.94 6.59
C GLY A 172 16.39 9.20 7.97
N VAL A 173 15.64 8.92 9.03
CA VAL A 173 16.12 9.00 10.41
C VAL A 173 16.15 7.62 11.07
N PRO A 174 17.03 7.38 12.07
CA PRO A 174 17.02 6.15 12.84
C PRO A 174 15.67 5.90 13.52
N ASP A 175 15.30 4.62 13.71
CA ASP A 175 14.03 4.22 14.34
C ASP A 175 13.80 4.87 15.71
N LEU A 176 14.86 5.00 16.51
CA LEU A 176 14.78 5.60 17.83
C LEU A 176 14.39 7.09 17.76
N VAL A 177 14.83 7.79 16.71
CA VAL A 177 14.48 9.20 16.46
C VAL A 177 13.06 9.30 15.91
N TRP A 178 12.72 8.42 14.94
CA TRP A 178 11.38 8.38 14.34
C TRP A 178 10.27 8.17 15.38
N ARG A 179 10.51 7.35 16.40
CA ARG A 179 9.58 7.13 17.52
C ARG A 179 9.23 8.39 18.29
N ALA A 180 10.02 9.45 18.21
CA ALA A 180 9.67 10.74 18.84
C ALA A 180 8.49 11.42 18.12
N GLY A 181 8.33 11.21 16.81
CA GLY A 181 7.25 11.78 15.99
C GLY A 181 6.15 10.82 15.58
N SER A 182 6.20 9.53 15.97
CA SER A 182 5.23 8.51 15.54
C SER A 182 4.62 7.77 16.73
N VAL A 183 3.50 7.09 16.51
CA VAL A 183 2.78 6.30 17.53
C VAL A 183 2.45 4.91 17.01
N THR A 184 2.42 3.94 17.90
CA THR A 184 1.85 2.63 17.63
C THR A 184 0.32 2.67 17.67
N SER A 185 -0.34 1.59 17.22
CA SER A 185 -1.81 1.49 17.31
C SER A 185 -2.32 1.56 18.75
N ASN A 186 -1.52 1.08 19.72
CA ASN A 186 -1.91 1.09 21.14
C ASN A 186 -1.75 2.48 21.79
N GLU A 187 -0.84 3.31 21.28
CA GLU A 187 -0.60 4.68 21.78
C GLU A 187 -1.54 5.69 21.14
N CYS A 188 -2.12 5.37 19.99
CA CYS A 188 -2.98 6.27 19.26
C CYS A 188 -4.32 6.50 19.94
N LEU A 189 -4.71 7.77 20.08
CA LEU A 189 -6.02 8.15 20.67
C LEU A 189 -7.21 7.77 19.78
N GLY A 190 -6.99 7.50 18.48
CA GLY A 190 -8.03 7.31 17.48
C GLY A 190 -8.58 8.62 16.95
N ALA A 191 -9.09 8.61 15.71
CA ALA A 191 -9.50 9.82 14.98
C ALA A 191 -10.55 10.66 15.76
N SER A 192 -11.51 10.02 16.42
CA SER A 192 -12.60 10.69 17.12
C SER A 192 -12.18 11.41 18.41
N ARG A 193 -11.09 11.00 19.05
CA ARG A 193 -10.60 11.57 20.31
C ARG A 193 -9.35 12.43 20.15
N CYS A 194 -8.67 12.32 19.02
CA CYS A 194 -7.44 13.05 18.76
C CYS A 194 -7.78 14.47 18.26
N PRO A 195 -7.20 15.54 18.84
CA PRO A 195 -7.40 16.90 18.33
C PRO A 195 -6.93 17.09 16.87
N HIS A 196 -5.99 16.26 16.43
CA HIS A 196 -5.51 16.22 15.03
C HIS A 196 -6.16 15.10 14.20
N GLY A 197 -7.31 14.55 14.65
CA GLY A 197 -8.00 13.46 13.94
C GLY A 197 -8.40 13.78 12.50
N PRO A 198 -8.96 14.98 12.21
CA PRO A 198 -9.32 15.40 10.86
C PRO A 198 -8.14 15.40 9.87
N ASP A 199 -6.97 15.88 10.32
CA ASP A 199 -5.76 16.05 9.52
C ASP A 199 -4.71 14.96 9.79
N CYS A 200 -5.15 13.79 10.23
CA CYS A 200 -4.27 12.69 10.58
C CYS A 200 -3.83 11.92 9.32
N PHE A 201 -2.55 11.95 8.99
CA PHE A 201 -1.95 11.24 7.85
C PHE A 201 -2.32 9.74 7.80
N ALA A 202 -2.25 9.05 8.94
CA ALA A 202 -2.62 7.64 8.99
C ALA A 202 -4.13 7.40 8.76
N GLU A 203 -5.00 8.33 9.13
CA GLU A 203 -6.43 8.23 8.83
C GLU A 203 -6.75 8.64 7.40
N GLU A 204 -6.00 9.58 6.83
CA GLU A 204 -6.13 9.95 5.43
C GLU A 204 -5.74 8.78 4.52
N ALA A 205 -4.60 8.13 4.78
CA ALA A 205 -4.21 6.92 4.07
C ALA A 205 -5.27 5.81 4.17
N ARG A 206 -5.95 5.68 5.34
CA ARG A 206 -7.06 4.73 5.49
C ARG A 206 -8.30 5.11 4.69
N ARG A 207 -8.65 6.39 4.68
CA ARG A 207 -9.78 6.88 3.86
C ARG A 207 -9.51 6.64 2.37
N ALA A 208 -8.29 7.00 1.92
CA ALA A 208 -7.89 6.75 0.54
C ALA A 208 -7.94 5.26 0.16
N ALA A 209 -7.57 4.37 1.10
CA ALA A 209 -7.60 2.93 0.87
C ALA A 209 -9.01 2.29 0.96
N ALA A 210 -10.03 3.02 1.44
CA ALA A 210 -11.39 2.50 1.54
C ALA A 210 -12.14 2.51 0.20
N ASP A 211 -11.74 3.39 -0.73
CA ASP A 211 -12.46 3.65 -1.99
C ASP A 211 -11.68 3.15 -3.23
N VAL A 212 -10.79 2.18 -3.06
CA VAL A 212 -10.00 1.60 -4.15
C VAL A 212 -10.28 0.11 -4.33
N ASP A 213 -9.86 -0.45 -5.46
CA ASP A 213 -10.03 -1.87 -5.78
C ASP A 213 -9.03 -2.77 -5.03
N ILE A 214 -7.75 -2.30 -4.82
CA ILE A 214 -6.67 -3.09 -4.18
C ILE A 214 -5.97 -2.26 -3.11
#